data_e0d382e20b49145010228a103b5550c9
#
_entry.id   e0d382e20b49145010228a103b5550c9
#
_cell.length_a   1.000
_cell.length_b   1.000
_cell.length_c   1.000
_cell.angle_alpha   90.00
_cell.angle_beta   90.00
_cell.angle_gamma   90.00
#
_symmetry.space_group_name_H-M   'P 1'
#
loop_
_entity.id
_entity.type
_entity.pdbx_description
1 polymer ?
#
loop_
_entity_poly.entity_id
_entity_poly.type
_entity_poly.pdbx_seq_one_letter_code
_entity_poly.pdbx_strand_id
1 'polypeptide(L)'
;MSEPIIISCALTGAADSAGANPAVPVTPEEIANEAIAANKAGAAIVHIHVRNPETGKASMDPKLYKEVVDRIRDAGAPVIINLTTGPGARFVPELDNPSQAAATTVMKTAEERVAHVVENKPDICSLDVATMNFGDRPMVNAPDMLNKMATLIQDAGVKPELEVFDTGHVRLANHMVETGVIKDDKPLYQLCLGIPWGAPATAEMMMAMRDMLPANANWASFGISRFEFPMVASAVLLGGHCRVGLEDNLYISRGELASGNAQLVSRAKEIIESMGSEVANEKQAREILGL
;
A
#
# COMPACT_ATOMS: atom_id res chain seq x y z
N MET A 1 24.79 7.33 -12.52
CA MET A 1 24.37 6.62 -11.27
C MET A 1 22.94 6.21 -11.52
N SER A 2 22.52 5.03 -11.13
CA SER A 2 21.11 4.62 -11.17
C SER A 2 20.29 5.51 -10.22
N GLU A 3 19.00 5.70 -10.52
CA GLU A 3 18.07 6.43 -9.66
C GLU A 3 17.98 5.75 -8.28
N PRO A 4 17.96 6.49 -7.15
CA PRO A 4 17.86 5.88 -5.83
C PRO A 4 16.53 5.16 -5.65
N ILE A 5 16.54 4.07 -4.88
CA ILE A 5 15.38 3.19 -4.66
C ILE A 5 14.54 3.70 -3.49
N ILE A 6 13.26 3.94 -3.73
CA ILE A 6 12.31 4.31 -2.68
C ILE A 6 11.92 3.05 -1.89
N ILE A 7 11.98 3.13 -0.56
CA ILE A 7 11.38 2.14 0.34
C ILE A 7 10.06 2.72 0.86
N SER A 8 8.96 2.06 0.57
CA SER A 8 7.66 2.26 1.23
C SER A 8 7.52 1.27 2.39
N CYS A 9 6.99 1.73 3.53
CA CYS A 9 6.74 0.86 4.68
C CYS A 9 5.26 0.79 5.01
N ALA A 10 4.66 -0.40 4.88
CA ALA A 10 3.27 -0.68 5.21
C ALA A 10 3.15 -1.15 6.67
N LEU A 11 2.66 -0.25 7.54
CA LEU A 11 2.88 -0.34 8.98
C LEU A 11 2.06 -1.42 9.69
N THR A 12 0.77 -1.63 9.31
CA THR A 12 -0.13 -2.46 10.13
C THR A 12 -1.20 -3.25 9.36
N GLY A 13 -1.72 -2.74 8.23
CA GLY A 13 -2.73 -3.40 7.39
C GLY A 13 -4.11 -3.59 8.03
N ALA A 14 -5.00 -4.25 7.27
CA ALA A 14 -6.37 -4.57 7.68
C ALA A 14 -6.58 -6.02 8.13
N ALA A 15 -5.59 -6.91 8.00
CA ALA A 15 -5.68 -8.31 8.40
C ALA A 15 -5.66 -8.47 9.93
N ASP A 16 -6.14 -9.60 10.45
CA ASP A 16 -6.08 -9.95 11.87
C ASP A 16 -4.65 -10.36 12.29
N SER A 17 -3.68 -9.50 12.05
CA SER A 17 -2.24 -9.74 12.26
C SER A 17 -1.74 -9.29 13.65
N ALA A 18 -2.45 -8.37 14.31
CA ALA A 18 -2.05 -7.82 15.61
C ALA A 18 -1.88 -8.90 16.72
N GLY A 19 -2.68 -9.99 16.66
CA GLY A 19 -2.54 -11.14 17.58
C GLY A 19 -1.44 -12.13 17.19
N ALA A 20 -0.92 -12.06 15.96
CA ALA A 20 0.10 -12.99 15.44
C ALA A 20 1.54 -12.48 15.65
N ASN A 21 1.73 -11.17 15.69
CA ASN A 21 2.99 -10.53 16.08
C ASN A 21 2.69 -9.32 16.97
N PRO A 22 3.18 -9.28 18.22
CA PRO A 22 2.94 -8.18 19.15
C PRO A 22 3.56 -6.84 18.72
N ALA A 23 4.45 -6.84 17.73
CA ALA A 23 5.04 -5.62 17.17
C ALA A 23 4.12 -4.92 16.14
N VAL A 24 3.00 -5.54 15.74
CA VAL A 24 2.02 -4.89 14.84
C VAL A 24 1.33 -3.74 15.59
N PRO A 25 1.49 -2.48 15.16
CA PRO A 25 0.92 -1.35 15.87
C PRO A 25 -0.61 -1.29 15.74
N VAL A 26 -1.30 -0.93 16.82
CA VAL A 26 -2.77 -0.91 16.93
C VAL A 26 -3.30 0.49 17.20
N THR A 27 -2.73 1.19 18.17
CA THR A 27 -3.19 2.53 18.54
C THR A 27 -2.63 3.60 17.60
N PRO A 28 -3.28 4.76 17.45
CA PRO A 28 -2.74 5.88 16.67
C PRO A 28 -1.33 6.29 17.09
N GLU A 29 -1.03 6.25 18.37
CA GLU A 29 0.30 6.55 18.90
C GLU A 29 1.33 5.51 18.47
N GLU A 30 1.02 4.21 18.59
CA GLU A 30 1.91 3.13 18.12
C GLU A 30 2.14 3.22 16.62
N ILE A 31 1.09 3.45 15.80
CA ILE A 31 1.21 3.58 14.35
C ILE A 31 2.10 4.78 13.98
N ALA A 32 1.92 5.93 14.63
CA ALA A 32 2.75 7.10 14.37
C ALA A 32 4.22 6.88 14.80
N ASN A 33 4.44 6.22 15.94
CA ASN A 33 5.79 5.87 16.40
C ASN A 33 6.50 4.90 15.45
N GLU A 34 5.79 3.89 14.94
CA GLU A 34 6.31 2.97 13.93
C GLU A 34 6.60 3.68 12.60
N ALA A 35 5.77 4.65 12.17
CA ALA A 35 6.05 5.48 11.00
C ALA A 35 7.37 6.25 11.15
N ILE A 36 7.58 6.88 12.30
CA ILE A 36 8.81 7.64 12.61
C ILE A 36 10.02 6.70 12.68
N ALA A 37 9.87 5.52 13.27
CA ALA A 37 10.93 4.53 13.37
C ALA A 37 11.31 3.96 11.99
N ALA A 38 10.31 3.65 11.15
CA ALA A 38 10.51 3.20 9.77
C ALA A 38 11.24 4.26 8.93
N ASN A 39 10.85 5.54 9.06
CA ASN A 39 11.53 6.64 8.38
C ASN A 39 13.00 6.76 8.79
N LYS A 40 13.31 6.70 10.10
CA LYS A 40 14.69 6.70 10.60
C LYS A 40 15.51 5.51 10.09
N ALA A 41 14.88 4.38 9.83
CA ALA A 41 15.52 3.20 9.27
C ALA A 41 15.76 3.31 7.75
N GLY A 42 15.10 4.25 7.05
CA GLY A 42 15.31 4.51 5.63
C GLY A 42 14.05 4.49 4.75
N ALA A 43 12.85 4.30 5.32
CA ALA A 43 11.61 4.43 4.54
C ALA A 43 11.35 5.90 4.18
N ALA A 44 11.16 6.17 2.89
CA ALA A 44 10.75 7.49 2.42
C ALA A 44 9.21 7.66 2.41
N ILE A 45 8.47 6.56 2.36
CA ILE A 45 7.00 6.52 2.36
C ILE A 45 6.54 5.62 3.50
N VAL A 46 5.43 6.00 4.18
CA VAL A 46 4.71 5.12 5.11
C VAL A 46 3.27 4.95 4.64
N HIS A 47 2.86 3.69 4.46
CA HIS A 47 1.49 3.32 4.11
C HIS A 47 0.72 2.96 5.38
N ILE A 48 -0.45 3.58 5.55
CA ILE A 48 -1.16 3.62 6.83
C ILE A 48 -2.58 3.10 6.67
N HIS A 49 -2.87 2.03 7.42
CA HIS A 49 -4.19 1.67 7.90
C HIS A 49 -4.35 2.12 9.35
N VAL A 50 -5.58 2.17 9.85
CA VAL A 50 -5.85 2.37 11.28
C VAL A 50 -6.65 1.22 11.84
N ARG A 51 -6.52 1.01 13.15
CA ARG A 51 -7.21 -0.05 13.88
C ARG A 51 -8.02 0.54 15.03
N ASN A 52 -9.08 -0.13 15.41
CA ASN A 52 -9.80 0.18 16.64
C ASN A 52 -8.89 -0.15 17.84
N PRO A 53 -8.54 0.83 18.70
CA PRO A 53 -7.58 0.63 19.79
C PRO A 53 -8.02 -0.41 20.84
N GLU A 54 -9.34 -0.60 21.01
CA GLU A 54 -9.88 -1.53 22.01
C GLU A 54 -9.88 -2.98 21.51
N THR A 55 -10.09 -3.19 20.19
CA THR A 55 -10.29 -4.52 19.61
C THR A 55 -9.14 -5.01 18.75
N GLY A 56 -8.23 -4.11 18.35
CA GLY A 56 -7.15 -4.39 17.40
C GLY A 56 -7.63 -4.62 15.95
N LYS A 57 -8.94 -4.58 15.68
CA LYS A 57 -9.50 -4.81 14.34
C LYS A 57 -9.34 -3.58 13.45
N ALA A 58 -9.26 -3.80 12.14
CA ALA A 58 -9.23 -2.73 11.16
C ALA A 58 -10.40 -1.76 11.34
N SER A 59 -10.14 -0.47 11.16
CA SER A 59 -11.11 0.61 11.29
C SER A 59 -11.12 1.51 10.06
N MET A 60 -12.24 2.19 9.83
CA MET A 60 -12.39 3.25 8.84
C MET A 60 -12.68 4.61 9.50
N ASP A 61 -12.53 4.72 10.83
CA ASP A 61 -12.83 5.96 11.54
C ASP A 61 -11.86 7.09 11.12
N PRO A 62 -12.36 8.16 10.49
CA PRO A 62 -11.51 9.28 10.04
C PRO A 62 -10.74 9.95 11.17
N LYS A 63 -11.26 9.91 12.41
CA LYS A 63 -10.58 10.51 13.59
C LYS A 63 -9.28 9.79 13.92
N LEU A 64 -9.24 8.46 13.75
CA LEU A 64 -8.03 7.68 13.98
C LEU A 64 -6.97 8.00 12.92
N TYR A 65 -7.36 8.14 11.65
CA TYR A 65 -6.46 8.59 10.58
C TYR A 65 -5.91 9.98 10.87
N LYS A 66 -6.80 10.90 11.25
CA LYS A 66 -6.40 12.27 11.61
C LYS A 66 -5.37 12.28 12.74
N GLU A 67 -5.61 11.53 13.80
CA GLU A 67 -4.70 11.47 14.95
C GLU A 67 -3.32 10.93 14.54
N VAL A 68 -3.25 9.85 13.72
CA VAL A 68 -1.98 9.31 13.23
C VAL A 68 -1.24 10.35 12.40
N VAL A 69 -1.92 10.99 11.44
CA VAL A 69 -1.33 11.99 10.55
C VAL A 69 -0.82 13.20 11.33
N ASP A 70 -1.60 13.70 12.26
CA ASP A 70 -1.21 14.84 13.11
C ASP A 70 0.05 14.50 13.92
N ARG A 71 0.09 13.33 14.58
CA ARG A 71 1.25 12.89 15.36
C ARG A 71 2.53 12.78 14.52
N ILE A 72 2.44 12.27 13.29
CA ILE A 72 3.60 12.17 12.38
C ILE A 72 4.08 13.57 11.97
N ARG A 73 3.15 14.47 11.61
CA ARG A 73 3.46 15.83 11.19
C ARG A 73 4.03 16.66 12.35
N ASP A 74 3.45 16.56 13.55
CA ASP A 74 3.91 17.27 14.76
C ASP A 74 5.31 16.81 15.18
N ALA A 75 5.67 15.57 14.94
CA ALA A 75 7.02 15.06 15.16
C ALA A 75 8.05 15.60 14.15
N GLY A 76 7.61 16.26 13.07
CA GLY A 76 8.49 16.78 12.02
C GLY A 76 9.23 15.68 11.25
N ALA A 77 8.69 14.46 11.19
CA ALA A 77 9.32 13.36 10.47
C ALA A 77 9.31 13.63 8.94
N PRO A 78 10.48 13.61 8.26
CA PRO A 78 10.56 13.83 6.83
C PRO A 78 10.14 12.54 6.08
N VAL A 79 8.84 12.29 6.01
CA VAL A 79 8.27 11.08 5.40
C VAL A 79 7.03 11.44 4.58
N ILE A 80 6.87 10.78 3.44
CA ILE A 80 5.69 10.86 2.59
C ILE A 80 4.59 9.99 3.23
N ILE A 81 3.42 10.58 3.45
CA ILE A 81 2.27 9.89 4.03
C ILE A 81 1.39 9.34 2.91
N ASN A 82 1.14 8.02 2.96
CA ASN A 82 0.25 7.28 2.08
C ASN A 82 -0.91 6.68 2.92
N LEU A 83 -2.15 7.11 2.69
CA LEU A 83 -3.32 6.55 3.37
C LEU A 83 -4.04 5.55 2.47
N THR A 84 -4.46 4.42 3.05
CA THR A 84 -5.23 3.40 2.32
C THR A 84 -6.64 3.88 1.97
N THR A 85 -7.19 3.42 0.83
CA THR A 85 -8.63 3.50 0.52
C THR A 85 -9.27 2.11 0.31
N GLY A 86 -8.54 1.03 0.63
CA GLY A 86 -8.99 -0.36 0.46
C GLY A 86 -10.22 -0.76 1.27
N PRO A 87 -10.35 -0.38 2.56
CA PRO A 87 -11.52 -0.73 3.36
C PRO A 87 -12.84 -0.22 2.74
N GLY A 88 -13.92 -1.01 2.92
CA GLY A 88 -15.24 -0.68 2.36
C GLY A 88 -15.50 -1.25 0.98
N ALA A 89 -14.71 -2.23 0.52
CA ALA A 89 -14.86 -2.88 -0.78
C ALA A 89 -15.27 -4.37 -0.68
N ARG A 90 -15.69 -4.85 0.50
CA ARG A 90 -16.00 -6.27 0.67
C ARG A 90 -17.48 -6.53 0.48
N PHE A 91 -17.83 -7.26 -0.59
CA PHE A 91 -19.18 -7.80 -0.83
C PHE A 91 -19.16 -9.31 -0.62
N VAL A 92 -20.00 -9.80 0.31
CA VAL A 92 -20.19 -11.22 0.57
C VAL A 92 -21.64 -11.56 0.24
N PRO A 93 -21.92 -12.36 -0.80
CA PRO A 93 -23.29 -12.79 -1.11
C PRO A 93 -23.81 -13.77 -0.06
N GLU A 94 -25.12 -13.75 0.22
CA GLU A 94 -25.75 -14.83 0.98
C GLU A 94 -25.76 -16.14 0.17
N LEU A 95 -25.46 -17.26 0.82
CA LEU A 95 -25.35 -18.55 0.13
C LEU A 95 -26.69 -19.02 -0.46
N ASP A 96 -27.79 -18.78 0.27
CA ASP A 96 -29.15 -19.22 -0.14
C ASP A 96 -29.82 -18.25 -1.12
N ASN A 97 -29.38 -16.99 -1.11
CA ASN A 97 -29.86 -15.94 -2.02
C ASN A 97 -28.71 -15.02 -2.45
N PRO A 98 -27.91 -15.38 -3.46
CA PRO A 98 -26.71 -14.64 -3.85
C PRO A 98 -26.96 -13.20 -4.36
N SER A 99 -28.23 -12.83 -4.62
CA SER A 99 -28.59 -11.44 -4.93
C SER A 99 -28.61 -10.51 -3.71
N GLN A 100 -28.56 -11.09 -2.51
CA GLN A 100 -28.55 -10.38 -1.25
C GLN A 100 -27.14 -10.36 -0.63
N ALA A 101 -26.87 -9.31 0.13
CA ALA A 101 -25.60 -9.16 0.85
C ALA A 101 -25.69 -9.83 2.22
N ALA A 102 -24.75 -10.73 2.53
CA ALA A 102 -24.60 -11.29 3.87
C ALA A 102 -24.22 -10.20 4.91
N ALA A 103 -24.52 -10.45 6.18
CA ALA A 103 -24.23 -9.54 7.29
C ALA A 103 -22.73 -9.16 7.43
N THR A 104 -21.84 -9.95 6.84
CA THR A 104 -20.39 -9.69 6.82
C THR A 104 -19.93 -8.79 5.67
N THR A 105 -20.85 -8.35 4.82
CA THR A 105 -20.59 -7.37 3.75
C THR A 105 -20.25 -6.02 4.36
N VAL A 106 -19.18 -5.40 3.84
CA VAL A 106 -18.77 -4.04 4.17
C VAL A 106 -18.53 -3.29 2.87
N MET A 107 -19.61 -2.79 2.27
CA MET A 107 -19.57 -1.94 1.08
C MET A 107 -19.88 -0.49 1.46
N LYS A 108 -19.04 0.42 0.97
CA LYS A 108 -19.12 1.86 1.20
C LYS A 108 -19.14 2.61 -0.12
N THR A 109 -19.70 3.84 -0.11
CA THR A 109 -19.66 4.74 -1.27
C THR A 109 -18.24 5.24 -1.53
N ALA A 110 -17.99 5.80 -2.70
CA ALA A 110 -16.69 6.39 -3.03
C ALA A 110 -16.31 7.50 -2.02
N GLU A 111 -17.28 8.35 -1.68
CA GLU A 111 -17.12 9.45 -0.73
C GLU A 111 -16.74 8.96 0.67
N GLU A 112 -17.44 7.93 1.17
CA GLU A 112 -17.12 7.35 2.48
C GLU A 112 -15.71 6.73 2.51
N ARG A 113 -15.29 6.10 1.40
CA ARG A 113 -13.98 5.43 1.31
C ARG A 113 -12.83 6.41 1.24
N VAL A 114 -13.02 7.60 0.66
CA VAL A 114 -11.96 8.61 0.53
C VAL A 114 -12.11 9.77 1.52
N ALA A 115 -13.12 9.77 2.40
CA ALA A 115 -13.40 10.87 3.31
C ALA A 115 -12.17 11.31 4.12
N HIS A 116 -11.45 10.36 4.71
CA HIS A 116 -10.25 10.60 5.49
C HIS A 116 -9.08 11.12 4.63
N VAL A 117 -9.01 10.75 3.35
CA VAL A 117 -8.02 11.28 2.40
C VAL A 117 -8.31 12.73 2.08
N VAL A 118 -9.57 13.06 1.77
CA VAL A 118 -10.02 14.43 1.48
C VAL A 118 -9.81 15.36 2.68
N GLU A 119 -10.06 14.86 3.91
CA GLU A 119 -9.89 15.62 5.15
C GLU A 119 -8.41 15.85 5.49
N ASN A 120 -7.59 14.79 5.45
CA ASN A 120 -6.21 14.85 5.93
C ASN A 120 -5.20 15.28 4.86
N LYS A 121 -5.56 15.22 3.58
CA LYS A 121 -4.71 15.57 2.44
C LYS A 121 -3.29 15.00 2.59
N PRO A 122 -3.14 13.66 2.61
CA PRO A 122 -1.82 13.03 2.56
C PRO A 122 -1.13 13.34 1.23
N ASP A 123 0.13 12.99 1.11
CA ASP A 123 0.87 13.15 -0.14
C ASP A 123 0.36 12.17 -1.22
N ILE A 124 0.12 10.93 -0.80
CA ILE A 124 -0.31 9.80 -1.63
C ILE A 124 -1.49 9.10 -0.95
N CYS A 125 -2.33 8.44 -1.72
CA CYS A 125 -3.23 7.42 -1.18
C CYS A 125 -3.30 6.21 -2.11
N SER A 126 -3.38 5.00 -1.54
CA SER A 126 -3.55 3.79 -2.36
C SER A 126 -4.97 3.68 -2.89
N LEU A 127 -5.09 3.22 -4.13
CA LEU A 127 -6.33 2.92 -4.82
C LEU A 127 -6.23 1.50 -5.40
N ASP A 128 -6.98 0.55 -4.80
CA ASP A 128 -6.99 -0.85 -5.25
C ASP A 128 -7.73 -0.99 -6.58
N VAL A 129 -7.00 -0.99 -7.69
CA VAL A 129 -7.58 -1.12 -9.04
C VAL A 129 -7.87 -2.59 -9.34
N ALA A 130 -8.74 -3.20 -8.51
CA ALA A 130 -8.98 -4.63 -8.54
C ALA A 130 -10.37 -5.02 -8.05
N THR A 131 -11.02 -5.93 -8.76
CA THR A 131 -12.09 -6.77 -8.24
C THR A 131 -11.61 -8.20 -8.25
N MET A 132 -11.49 -8.84 -7.09
CA MET A 132 -10.90 -10.17 -6.95
C MET A 132 -11.36 -10.88 -5.68
N ASN A 133 -11.10 -12.19 -5.61
CA ASN A 133 -11.09 -12.88 -4.32
C ASN A 133 -9.81 -12.50 -3.58
N PHE A 134 -9.93 -11.77 -2.48
CA PHE A 134 -8.82 -11.42 -1.60
C PHE A 134 -8.77 -12.43 -0.44
N GLY A 135 -8.01 -13.51 -0.63
CA GLY A 135 -8.08 -14.68 0.24
C GLY A 135 -9.46 -15.36 0.16
N ASP A 136 -10.16 -15.43 1.27
CA ASP A 136 -11.50 -16.05 1.41
C ASP A 136 -12.67 -15.08 1.16
N ARG A 137 -12.39 -13.82 0.79
CA ARG A 137 -13.39 -12.74 0.70
C ARG A 137 -13.30 -12.00 -0.63
N PRO A 138 -14.44 -11.70 -1.27
CA PRO A 138 -14.44 -10.87 -2.47
C PRO A 138 -14.17 -9.40 -2.11
N MET A 139 -13.22 -8.78 -2.82
CA MET A 139 -13.01 -7.35 -2.89
C MET A 139 -13.60 -6.85 -4.21
N VAL A 140 -14.47 -5.85 -4.16
CA VAL A 140 -15.21 -5.34 -5.32
C VAL A 140 -14.96 -3.84 -5.51
N ASN A 141 -14.27 -3.52 -6.60
CA ASN A 141 -14.02 -2.16 -7.05
C ASN A 141 -14.42 -2.05 -8.54
N ALA A 142 -15.70 -1.76 -8.80
CA ALA A 142 -16.19 -1.55 -10.15
C ALA A 142 -15.55 -0.30 -10.79
N PRO A 143 -15.36 -0.23 -12.12
CA PRO A 143 -14.72 0.89 -12.78
C PRO A 143 -15.32 2.26 -12.46
N ASP A 144 -16.66 2.39 -12.40
CA ASP A 144 -17.32 3.65 -12.05
C ASP A 144 -16.99 4.11 -10.62
N MET A 145 -16.88 3.16 -9.68
CA MET A 145 -16.47 3.45 -8.31
C MET A 145 -15.02 3.95 -8.28
N LEU A 146 -14.11 3.26 -8.98
CA LEU A 146 -12.70 3.65 -9.09
C LEU A 146 -12.53 5.03 -9.72
N ASN A 147 -13.26 5.29 -10.81
CA ASN A 147 -13.23 6.60 -11.49
C ASN A 147 -13.67 7.74 -10.55
N LYS A 148 -14.72 7.50 -9.77
CA LYS A 148 -15.21 8.48 -8.80
C LYS A 148 -14.23 8.68 -7.64
N MET A 149 -13.67 7.61 -7.08
CA MET A 149 -12.64 7.70 -6.04
C MET A 149 -11.40 8.45 -6.56
N ALA A 150 -10.88 8.10 -7.73
CA ALA A 150 -9.73 8.75 -8.35
C ALA A 150 -9.96 10.26 -8.55
N THR A 151 -11.17 10.65 -8.97
CA THR A 151 -11.54 12.07 -9.10
C THR A 151 -11.49 12.79 -7.76
N LEU A 152 -12.14 12.25 -6.73
CA LEU A 152 -12.19 12.85 -5.40
C LEU A 152 -10.80 12.98 -4.77
N ILE A 153 -9.94 11.97 -4.96
CA ILE A 153 -8.55 11.95 -4.48
C ILE A 153 -7.75 13.09 -5.13
N GLN A 154 -7.77 13.16 -6.45
CA GLN A 154 -7.03 14.17 -7.22
C GLN A 154 -7.56 15.59 -7.00
N ASP A 155 -8.87 15.76 -6.85
CA ASP A 155 -9.49 17.06 -6.52
C ASP A 155 -9.08 17.55 -5.12
N ALA A 156 -8.72 16.64 -4.20
CA ALA A 156 -8.15 16.97 -2.91
C ALA A 156 -6.65 17.33 -2.97
N GLY A 157 -6.02 17.22 -4.14
CA GLY A 157 -4.59 17.45 -4.36
C GLY A 157 -3.70 16.29 -3.91
N VAL A 158 -4.24 15.08 -3.85
CA VAL A 158 -3.54 13.85 -3.41
C VAL A 158 -3.21 12.99 -4.62
N LYS A 159 -2.01 12.39 -4.64
CA LYS A 159 -1.57 11.49 -5.72
C LYS A 159 -2.10 10.08 -5.48
N PRO A 160 -2.83 9.46 -6.45
CA PRO A 160 -3.21 8.06 -6.35
C PRO A 160 -2.00 7.14 -6.56
N GLU A 161 -1.84 6.13 -5.70
CA GLU A 161 -0.99 4.95 -5.92
C GLU A 161 -1.89 3.81 -6.39
N LEU A 162 -1.66 3.33 -7.62
CA LEU A 162 -2.50 2.32 -8.27
C LEU A 162 -2.05 0.92 -7.84
N GLU A 163 -2.73 0.32 -6.85
CA GLU A 163 -2.46 -1.05 -6.42
C GLU A 163 -3.09 -2.04 -7.41
N VAL A 164 -2.25 -2.89 -8.01
CA VAL A 164 -2.61 -3.88 -9.02
C VAL A 164 -2.13 -5.27 -8.60
N PHE A 165 -3.04 -6.23 -8.60
CA PHE A 165 -2.86 -7.57 -8.03
C PHE A 165 -2.78 -8.66 -9.10
N ASP A 166 -2.94 -8.30 -10.37
CA ASP A 166 -2.90 -9.20 -11.52
C ASP A 166 -2.73 -8.40 -12.81
N THR A 167 -2.39 -9.06 -13.91
CA THR A 167 -2.23 -8.46 -15.24
C THR A 167 -3.51 -7.78 -15.76
N GLY A 168 -4.68 -8.32 -15.44
CA GLY A 168 -5.98 -7.71 -15.76
C GLY A 168 -6.18 -6.38 -15.05
N HIS A 169 -5.69 -6.26 -13.81
CA HIS A 169 -5.74 -5.02 -13.03
C HIS A 169 -4.77 -3.97 -13.59
N VAL A 170 -3.58 -4.37 -14.05
CA VAL A 170 -2.65 -3.48 -14.76
C VAL A 170 -3.33 -2.87 -16.00
N ARG A 171 -4.05 -3.69 -16.78
CA ARG A 171 -4.79 -3.20 -17.96
C ARG A 171 -5.87 -2.18 -17.60
N LEU A 172 -6.60 -2.39 -16.50
CA LEU A 172 -7.61 -1.43 -16.03
C LEU A 172 -6.95 -0.13 -15.56
N ALA A 173 -5.87 -0.21 -14.80
CA ALA A 173 -5.11 0.96 -14.36
C ALA A 173 -4.56 1.76 -15.55
N ASN A 174 -3.98 1.08 -16.55
CA ASN A 174 -3.53 1.72 -17.80
C ASN A 174 -4.68 2.43 -18.52
N HIS A 175 -5.85 1.80 -18.61
CA HIS A 175 -7.03 2.41 -19.20
C HIS A 175 -7.45 3.70 -18.46
N MET A 176 -7.39 3.69 -17.11
CA MET A 176 -7.68 4.89 -16.32
C MET A 176 -6.68 6.04 -16.61
N VAL A 177 -5.41 5.72 -16.85
CA VAL A 177 -4.38 6.69 -17.25
C VAL A 177 -4.65 7.19 -18.68
N GLU A 178 -4.83 6.28 -19.63
CA GLU A 178 -5.05 6.59 -21.06
C GLU A 178 -6.29 7.45 -21.31
N THR A 179 -7.35 7.24 -20.52
CA THR A 179 -8.62 7.99 -20.65
C THR A 179 -8.65 9.27 -19.82
N GLY A 180 -7.55 9.59 -19.09
CA GLY A 180 -7.44 10.81 -18.29
C GLY A 180 -8.25 10.79 -16.99
N VAL A 181 -8.67 9.62 -16.52
CA VAL A 181 -9.22 9.45 -15.15
C VAL A 181 -8.11 9.68 -14.14
N ILE A 182 -6.94 9.12 -14.39
CA ILE A 182 -5.71 9.45 -13.66
C ILE A 182 -4.97 10.52 -14.45
N LYS A 183 -4.85 11.72 -13.85
CA LYS A 183 -4.26 12.92 -14.47
C LYS A 183 -2.86 13.15 -13.93
N ASP A 184 -1.98 12.20 -14.13
CA ASP A 184 -0.62 12.22 -13.60
C ASP A 184 0.39 11.90 -14.71
N ASP A 185 1.35 12.80 -14.91
CA ASP A 185 2.42 12.60 -15.91
C ASP A 185 3.42 11.51 -15.51
N LYS A 186 3.45 11.12 -14.23
CA LYS A 186 4.27 10.06 -13.67
C LYS A 186 3.41 9.14 -12.79
N PRO A 187 2.45 8.39 -13.35
CA PRO A 187 1.53 7.57 -12.55
C PRO A 187 2.31 6.56 -11.71
N LEU A 188 1.87 6.40 -10.46
CA LEU A 188 2.51 5.51 -9.50
C LEU A 188 1.74 4.18 -9.43
N TYR A 189 2.42 3.08 -9.71
CA TYR A 189 1.89 1.72 -9.62
C TYR A 189 2.52 0.96 -8.47
N GLN A 190 1.69 0.19 -7.75
CA GLN A 190 2.14 -0.78 -6.77
C GLN A 190 1.78 -2.19 -7.24
N LEU A 191 2.79 -2.99 -7.60
CA LEU A 191 2.60 -4.39 -8.00
C LEU A 191 2.52 -5.27 -6.73
N CYS A 192 1.30 -5.73 -6.42
CA CYS A 192 0.98 -6.47 -5.20
C CYS A 192 1.05 -7.98 -5.48
N LEU A 193 2.10 -8.67 -5.03
CA LEU A 193 2.37 -10.04 -5.40
C LEU A 193 2.22 -11.02 -4.23
N GLY A 194 1.67 -12.21 -4.52
CA GLY A 194 1.58 -13.30 -3.56
C GLY A 194 0.34 -13.29 -2.67
N ILE A 195 -0.60 -12.39 -2.90
CA ILE A 195 -1.92 -12.44 -2.28
C ILE A 195 -2.68 -13.64 -2.89
N PRO A 196 -3.34 -14.49 -2.08
CA PRO A 196 -4.08 -15.62 -2.61
C PRO A 196 -5.06 -15.21 -3.72
N TRP A 197 -4.99 -15.92 -4.84
CA TRP A 197 -5.81 -15.74 -6.06
C TRP A 197 -5.43 -14.51 -6.92
N GLY A 198 -4.44 -13.72 -6.49
CA GLY A 198 -3.78 -12.72 -7.31
C GLY A 198 -2.51 -13.27 -7.98
N ALA A 199 -1.73 -12.39 -8.56
CA ALA A 199 -0.46 -12.71 -9.19
C ALA A 199 0.53 -13.34 -8.20
N PRO A 200 1.21 -14.45 -8.55
CA PRO A 200 2.18 -15.07 -7.68
C PRO A 200 3.42 -14.17 -7.48
N ALA A 201 4.03 -14.24 -6.28
CA ALA A 201 5.25 -13.52 -5.97
C ALA A 201 6.48 -14.21 -6.58
N THR A 202 6.67 -14.02 -7.87
CA THR A 202 7.83 -14.49 -8.64
C THR A 202 8.42 -13.37 -9.49
N ALA A 203 9.73 -13.46 -9.80
CA ALA A 203 10.40 -12.48 -10.64
C ALA A 203 9.82 -12.43 -12.06
N GLU A 204 9.40 -13.57 -12.61
CA GLU A 204 8.77 -13.66 -13.93
C GLU A 204 7.45 -12.90 -13.98
N MET A 205 6.62 -13.04 -12.93
CA MET A 205 5.34 -12.33 -12.89
C MET A 205 5.54 -10.83 -12.66
N MET A 206 6.47 -10.45 -11.79
CA MET A 206 6.84 -9.04 -11.60
C MET A 206 7.30 -8.42 -12.92
N MET A 207 8.17 -9.09 -13.65
CA MET A 207 8.65 -8.64 -14.97
C MET A 207 7.50 -8.53 -15.98
N ALA A 208 6.62 -9.53 -16.04
CA ALA A 208 5.47 -9.51 -16.95
C ALA A 208 4.52 -8.33 -16.65
N MET A 209 4.24 -8.05 -15.37
CA MET A 209 3.39 -6.92 -15.00
C MET A 209 4.11 -5.58 -15.25
N ARG A 210 5.41 -5.45 -14.90
CA ARG A 210 6.22 -4.26 -15.17
C ARG A 210 6.24 -3.92 -16.67
N ASP A 211 6.40 -4.91 -17.54
CA ASP A 211 6.47 -4.71 -18.99
C ASP A 211 5.14 -4.23 -19.62
N MET A 212 4.05 -4.30 -18.87
CA MET A 212 2.75 -3.75 -19.25
C MET A 212 2.56 -2.29 -18.83
N LEU A 213 3.41 -1.73 -17.97
CA LEU A 213 3.25 -0.37 -17.45
C LEU A 213 3.58 0.68 -18.51
N PRO A 214 2.98 1.89 -18.44
CA PRO A 214 3.39 3.02 -19.28
C PRO A 214 4.86 3.35 -19.04
N ALA A 215 5.55 3.80 -20.11
CA ALA A 215 6.99 4.08 -20.06
C ALA A 215 7.40 5.19 -19.08
N ASN A 216 6.47 6.06 -18.71
CA ASN A 216 6.63 7.15 -17.75
C ASN A 216 6.15 6.80 -16.34
N ALA A 217 5.71 5.57 -16.11
CA ALA A 217 5.22 5.15 -14.79
C ALA A 217 6.36 4.98 -13.79
N ASN A 218 6.17 5.50 -12.58
CA ASN A 218 6.89 5.03 -11.41
C ASN A 218 6.22 3.74 -10.91
N TRP A 219 7.02 2.78 -10.44
CA TRP A 219 6.46 1.56 -9.91
C TRP A 219 7.25 1.01 -8.72
N ALA A 220 6.52 0.43 -7.80
CA ALA A 220 7.07 -0.34 -6.69
C ALA A 220 6.44 -1.74 -6.68
N SER A 221 7.06 -2.66 -5.97
CA SER A 221 6.51 -4.00 -5.76
C SER A 221 6.78 -4.52 -4.36
N PHE A 222 5.92 -5.43 -3.91
CA PHE A 222 6.13 -6.23 -2.72
C PHE A 222 5.68 -7.67 -2.92
N GLY A 223 6.12 -8.55 -2.03
CA GLY A 223 5.66 -9.93 -1.94
C GLY A 223 5.19 -10.25 -0.53
N ILE A 224 4.04 -10.93 -0.42
CA ILE A 224 3.47 -11.29 0.89
C ILE A 224 4.32 -12.32 1.63
N SER A 225 4.47 -12.12 2.95
CA SER A 225 5.10 -13.04 3.90
C SER A 225 6.53 -13.40 3.50
N ARG A 226 6.87 -14.69 3.38
CA ARG A 226 8.22 -15.18 3.02
C ARG A 226 8.78 -14.61 1.71
N PHE A 227 7.94 -14.01 0.87
CA PHE A 227 8.35 -13.46 -0.41
C PHE A 227 8.76 -11.98 -0.33
N GLU A 228 8.60 -11.31 0.83
CA GLU A 228 8.90 -9.88 0.97
C GLU A 228 10.33 -9.56 0.50
N PHE A 229 11.34 -10.12 1.11
CA PHE A 229 12.74 -9.82 0.77
C PHE A 229 13.19 -10.34 -0.61
N PRO A 230 12.78 -11.55 -1.07
CA PRO A 230 13.00 -11.94 -2.46
C PRO A 230 12.43 -10.96 -3.48
N MET A 231 11.24 -10.39 -3.21
CA MET A 231 10.64 -9.40 -4.12
C MET A 231 11.29 -8.02 -4.02
N VAL A 232 11.85 -7.62 -2.86
CA VAL A 232 12.71 -6.44 -2.77
C VAL A 232 13.89 -6.56 -3.73
N ALA A 233 14.63 -7.65 -3.68
CA ALA A 233 15.78 -7.88 -4.58
C ALA A 233 15.34 -7.89 -6.05
N SER A 234 14.21 -8.53 -6.36
CA SER A 234 13.67 -8.59 -7.73
C SER A 234 13.26 -7.22 -8.24
N ALA A 235 12.59 -6.39 -7.42
CA ALA A 235 12.16 -5.05 -7.78
C ALA A 235 13.38 -4.16 -8.11
N VAL A 236 14.40 -4.17 -7.26
CA VAL A 236 15.66 -3.43 -7.50
C VAL A 236 16.33 -3.86 -8.78
N LEU A 237 16.45 -5.18 -9.02
CA LEU A 237 17.07 -5.73 -10.24
C LEU A 237 16.31 -5.30 -11.51
N LEU A 238 15.00 -5.18 -11.42
CA LEU A 238 14.12 -4.80 -12.53
C LEU A 238 13.92 -3.28 -12.67
N GLY A 239 14.58 -2.46 -11.84
CA GLY A 239 14.55 -1.00 -11.91
C GLY A 239 13.31 -0.37 -11.26
N GLY A 240 12.68 -1.04 -10.31
CA GLY A 240 11.55 -0.53 -9.53
C GLY A 240 11.93 -0.18 -8.11
N HIS A 241 10.97 0.39 -7.40
CA HIS A 241 11.00 0.64 -5.97
C HIS A 241 10.44 -0.55 -5.18
N CYS A 242 10.51 -0.52 -3.85
CA CYS A 242 10.05 -1.63 -3.03
C CYS A 242 9.16 -1.19 -1.86
N ARG A 243 8.32 -2.13 -1.40
CA ARG A 243 7.53 -2.00 -0.18
C ARG A 243 7.83 -3.18 0.74
N VAL A 244 7.92 -2.89 2.04
CA VAL A 244 8.06 -3.86 3.14
C VAL A 244 7.18 -3.41 4.31
N GLY A 245 6.97 -4.27 5.30
CA GLY A 245 6.31 -3.88 6.54
C GLY A 245 5.44 -4.96 7.16
N LEU A 246 5.02 -4.72 8.40
CA LEU A 246 4.24 -5.66 9.21
C LEU A 246 2.82 -5.90 8.66
N GLU A 247 2.35 -5.10 7.72
CA GLU A 247 1.14 -5.38 6.96
C GLU A 247 1.31 -6.61 6.07
N ASP A 248 2.46 -6.71 5.39
CA ASP A 248 2.72 -7.69 4.34
C ASP A 248 3.45 -8.92 4.87
N ASN A 249 4.28 -8.77 5.94
CA ASN A 249 5.10 -9.83 6.50
C ASN A 249 5.36 -9.62 8.00
N LEU A 250 5.15 -10.66 8.80
CA LEU A 250 5.36 -10.63 10.25
C LEU A 250 6.74 -11.14 10.69
N TYR A 251 7.59 -11.62 9.76
CA TYR A 251 8.82 -12.34 10.07
C TYR A 251 10.05 -11.68 9.48
N ILE A 252 11.11 -11.58 10.28
CA ILE A 252 12.42 -11.14 9.77
C ILE A 252 13.18 -12.29 9.10
N SER A 253 12.93 -13.51 9.56
CA SER A 253 13.48 -14.74 9.00
C SER A 253 12.55 -15.91 9.29
N ARG A 254 12.83 -17.09 8.71
CA ARG A 254 12.01 -18.28 8.91
C ARG A 254 11.89 -18.63 10.40
N GLY A 255 10.68 -18.50 10.96
CA GLY A 255 10.36 -18.84 12.35
C GLY A 255 10.74 -17.75 13.36
N GLU A 256 11.23 -16.61 12.93
CA GLU A 256 11.61 -15.47 13.77
C GLU A 256 10.72 -14.26 13.44
N LEU A 257 9.91 -13.82 14.39
CA LEU A 257 9.07 -12.64 14.22
C LEU A 257 9.92 -11.37 14.13
N ALA A 258 9.50 -10.45 13.26
CA ALA A 258 10.09 -9.12 13.20
C ALA A 258 9.77 -8.34 14.50
N SER A 259 10.73 -7.58 14.99
CA SER A 259 10.60 -6.75 16.19
C SER A 259 9.89 -5.42 15.95
N GLY A 260 9.59 -5.07 14.69
CA GLY A 260 8.94 -3.83 14.27
C GLY A 260 9.22 -3.53 12.80
N ASN A 261 8.54 -2.52 12.28
CA ASN A 261 8.69 -2.07 10.89
C ASN A 261 10.12 -1.61 10.57
N ALA A 262 10.77 -0.92 11.51
CA ALA A 262 12.15 -0.45 11.33
C ALA A 262 13.13 -1.58 11.01
N GLN A 263 12.94 -2.79 11.58
CA GLN A 263 13.79 -3.94 11.30
C GLN A 263 13.61 -4.44 9.86
N LEU A 264 12.36 -4.50 9.37
CA LEU A 264 12.05 -4.91 8.00
C LEU A 264 12.62 -3.90 6.99
N VAL A 265 12.47 -2.59 7.28
CA VAL A 265 13.05 -1.51 6.48
C VAL A 265 14.58 -1.59 6.45
N SER A 266 15.23 -1.79 7.60
CA SER A 266 16.70 -1.93 7.67
C SER A 266 17.19 -3.09 6.81
N ARG A 267 16.49 -4.23 6.83
CA ARG A 267 16.85 -5.38 6.00
C ARG A 267 16.65 -5.11 4.50
N ALA A 268 15.54 -4.41 4.12
CA ALA A 268 15.35 -4.00 2.74
C ALA A 268 16.47 -3.07 2.27
N LYS A 269 16.85 -2.09 3.11
CA LYS A 269 17.98 -1.19 2.85
C LYS A 269 19.29 -1.97 2.64
N GLU A 270 19.62 -2.92 3.50
CA GLU A 270 20.82 -3.78 3.36
C GLU A 270 20.84 -4.52 2.02
N ILE A 271 19.69 -5.06 1.58
CA ILE A 271 19.55 -5.72 0.28
C ILE A 271 19.83 -4.72 -0.86
N ILE A 272 19.21 -3.55 -0.85
CA ILE A 272 19.38 -2.51 -1.87
C ILE A 272 20.86 -2.08 -1.97
N GLU A 273 21.47 -1.77 -0.83
CA GLU A 273 22.87 -1.32 -0.77
C GLU A 273 23.85 -2.42 -1.17
N SER A 274 23.59 -3.70 -0.82
CA SER A 274 24.42 -4.84 -1.23
C SER A 274 24.37 -5.09 -2.74
N MET A 275 23.31 -4.64 -3.43
CA MET A 275 23.21 -4.66 -4.89
C MET A 275 23.86 -3.45 -5.57
N GLY A 276 24.48 -2.54 -4.81
CA GLY A 276 25.16 -1.35 -5.32
C GLY A 276 24.23 -0.18 -5.65
N SER A 277 22.97 -0.22 -5.17
CA SER A 277 22.00 0.88 -5.30
C SER A 277 21.97 1.71 -4.02
N GLU A 278 21.44 2.94 -4.12
CA GLU A 278 21.22 3.84 -2.98
C GLU A 278 19.75 3.86 -2.60
N VAL A 279 19.45 4.09 -1.31
CA VAL A 279 18.08 4.29 -0.82
C VAL A 279 17.74 5.77 -0.90
N ALA A 280 16.59 6.09 -1.48
CA ALA A 280 16.08 7.44 -1.58
C ALA A 280 15.65 7.98 -0.22
N ASN A 281 16.06 9.20 0.11
CA ASN A 281 15.46 9.96 1.19
C ASN A 281 14.10 10.57 0.75
N GLU A 282 13.37 11.18 1.69
CA GLU A 282 12.06 11.77 1.43
C GLU A 282 12.08 12.80 0.28
N LYS A 283 13.08 13.68 0.25
CA LYS A 283 13.22 14.71 -0.80
C LYS A 283 13.44 14.09 -2.17
N GLN A 284 14.33 13.12 -2.28
CA GLN A 284 14.58 12.39 -3.53
C GLN A 284 13.33 11.63 -3.97
N ALA A 285 12.61 11.00 -3.02
CA ALA A 285 11.36 10.31 -3.33
C ALA A 285 10.29 11.27 -3.87
N ARG A 286 10.15 12.48 -3.34
CA ARG A 286 9.25 13.51 -3.90
C ARG A 286 9.63 13.89 -5.32
N GLU A 287 10.90 14.12 -5.59
CA GLU A 287 11.40 14.47 -6.93
C GLU A 287 11.11 13.35 -7.95
N ILE A 288 11.35 12.09 -7.55
CA ILE A 288 11.06 10.90 -8.39
C ILE A 288 9.57 10.82 -8.70
N LEU A 289 8.73 10.92 -7.66
CA LEU A 289 7.28 10.76 -7.76
C LEU A 289 6.55 12.00 -8.32
N GLY A 290 7.22 13.15 -8.39
CA GLY A 290 6.59 14.40 -8.84
C GLY A 290 5.60 14.98 -7.82
N LEU A 291 5.94 14.92 -6.52
CA LEU A 291 5.13 15.43 -5.39
C LEU A 291 5.55 16.86 -5.01
#